data_d0841630781e771db2f6c8c6adc9b345
#
_entry.id   d0841630781e771db2f6c8c6adc9b345
#
_cell.length_a   1.000
_cell.length_b   1.000
_cell.length_c   1.000
_cell.angle_alpha   90.00
_cell.angle_beta   90.00
_cell.angle_gamma   90.00
#
_symmetry.space_group_name_H-M   'P 1'
#
loop_
_entity.id
_entity.type
_entity.pdbx_description
1 polymer ?
#
loop_
_entity_poly.entity_id
_entity_poly.type
_entity_poly.pdbx_seq_one_letter_code
_entity_poly.pdbx_strand_id
1 'polypeptide(L)'
;MNLNDLANLGQIIGAIGVMITLVYLAVQIRGNTRVANAQARHAISEFVLRISIFRAEHADRFAKLESGAELTDGDRQFRYWSHVQFLLHAETYFHQHELGLMPDAHWRPYARYMTKYIQSPGFKEAWDDIGPGFSEDFARLVNGLLGLA
;
A
#
# COMPACT_ATOMS: atom_id res chain seq x y z
N MET A 1 32.32 -19.55 51.10
CA MET A 1 31.34 -18.83 50.21
C MET A 1 29.98 -18.94 50.88
N ASN A 2 29.43 -17.81 51.33
CA ASN A 2 28.13 -17.76 52.03
C ASN A 2 26.99 -18.00 51.06
N LEU A 3 25.85 -18.54 51.53
CA LEU A 3 24.63 -18.73 50.73
C LEU A 3 24.20 -17.41 50.04
N ASN A 4 24.40 -16.29 50.71
CA ASN A 4 24.12 -14.96 50.15
C ASN A 4 25.04 -14.58 48.99
N ASP A 5 26.31 -14.99 49.03
CA ASP A 5 27.26 -14.72 47.93
C ASP A 5 26.88 -15.52 46.68
N LEU A 6 26.41 -16.76 46.84
CA LEU A 6 25.90 -17.61 45.75
C LEU A 6 24.63 -17.04 45.16
N ALA A 7 23.69 -16.56 45.97
CA ALA A 7 22.46 -15.94 45.52
C ALA A 7 22.73 -14.67 44.72
N ASN A 8 23.62 -13.79 45.20
CA ASN A 8 24.02 -12.58 44.51
C ASN A 8 24.72 -12.88 43.18
N LEU A 9 25.59 -13.88 43.12
CA LEU A 9 26.25 -14.31 41.88
C LEU A 9 25.25 -14.86 40.88
N GLY A 10 24.28 -15.67 41.30
CA GLY A 10 23.20 -16.17 40.46
C GLY A 10 22.33 -15.07 39.91
N GLN A 11 22.04 -14.03 40.71
CA GLN A 11 21.27 -12.87 40.28
C GLN A 11 22.01 -12.05 39.23
N ILE A 12 23.31 -11.82 39.37
CA ILE A 12 24.12 -11.10 38.38
C ILE A 12 24.20 -11.88 37.06
N ILE A 13 24.44 -13.19 37.11
CA ILE A 13 24.49 -14.05 35.92
C ILE A 13 23.13 -14.06 35.23
N GLY A 14 22.04 -14.17 35.98
CA GLY A 14 20.68 -14.10 35.46
C GLY A 14 20.38 -12.77 34.77
N ALA A 15 20.76 -11.64 35.39
CA ALA A 15 20.59 -10.31 34.82
C ALA A 15 21.38 -10.13 33.51
N ILE A 16 22.62 -10.64 33.45
CA ILE A 16 23.42 -10.61 32.22
C ILE A 16 22.77 -11.47 31.13
N GLY A 17 22.27 -12.67 31.48
CA GLY A 17 21.54 -13.52 30.50
C GLY A 17 20.30 -12.85 29.92
N VAL A 18 19.52 -12.17 30.77
CA VAL A 18 18.36 -11.40 30.33
C VAL A 18 18.77 -10.25 29.38
N MET A 19 19.83 -9.51 29.73
CA MET A 19 20.33 -8.40 28.86
C MET A 19 20.78 -8.91 27.50
N ILE A 20 21.51 -10.02 27.43
CA ILE A 20 21.94 -10.64 26.16
C ILE A 20 20.73 -11.04 25.34
N THR A 21 19.72 -11.65 25.95
CA THR A 21 18.50 -12.06 25.30
C THR A 21 17.73 -10.87 24.72
N LEU A 22 17.63 -9.77 25.48
CA LEU A 22 16.97 -8.55 25.02
C LEU A 22 17.70 -7.91 23.84
N VAL A 23 19.03 -7.85 23.86
CA VAL A 23 19.85 -7.37 22.74
C VAL A 23 19.65 -8.25 21.50
N TYR A 24 19.68 -9.57 21.67
CA TYR A 24 19.42 -10.52 20.59
C TYR A 24 18.04 -10.31 19.96
N LEU A 25 16.99 -10.21 20.79
CA LEU A 25 15.63 -9.93 20.33
C LEU A 25 15.52 -8.59 19.59
N ALA A 26 16.16 -7.55 20.10
CA ALA A 26 16.17 -6.24 19.45
C ALA A 26 16.82 -6.28 18.04
N VAL A 27 17.93 -7.03 17.90
CA VAL A 27 18.59 -7.24 16.60
C VAL A 27 17.69 -8.05 15.66
N GLN A 28 17.04 -9.10 16.16
CA GLN A 28 16.14 -9.94 15.37
C GLN A 28 14.90 -9.17 14.88
N ILE A 29 14.30 -8.36 15.76
CA ILE A 29 13.15 -7.49 15.37
C ILE A 29 13.57 -6.51 14.26
N ARG A 30 14.73 -5.85 14.41
CA ARG A 30 15.25 -4.94 13.36
C ARG A 30 15.51 -5.66 12.03
N GLY A 31 16.03 -6.88 12.10
CA GLY A 31 16.24 -7.73 10.92
C GLY A 31 14.91 -8.05 10.22
N ASN A 32 13.93 -8.53 10.96
CA ASN A 32 12.61 -8.87 10.46
C ASN A 32 11.89 -7.66 9.84
N THR A 33 11.98 -6.48 10.48
CA THR A 33 11.41 -5.24 9.95
C THR A 33 12.05 -4.85 8.61
N ARG A 34 13.38 -5.02 8.45
CA ARG A 34 14.05 -4.74 7.17
C ARG A 34 13.58 -5.68 6.06
N VAL A 35 13.42 -6.97 6.37
CA VAL A 35 12.92 -7.97 5.42
C VAL A 35 11.47 -7.64 5.01
N ALA A 36 10.59 -7.35 5.97
CA ALA A 36 9.21 -6.96 5.71
C ALA A 36 9.12 -5.71 4.81
N ASN A 37 9.92 -4.68 5.09
CA ASN A 37 9.98 -3.47 4.26
C ASN A 37 10.53 -3.74 2.84
N ALA A 38 11.46 -4.67 2.69
CA ALA A 38 11.98 -5.06 1.37
C ALA A 38 10.91 -5.82 0.57
N GLN A 39 10.17 -6.74 1.21
CA GLN A 39 9.07 -7.47 0.59
C GLN A 39 7.93 -6.55 0.17
N ALA A 40 7.55 -5.58 1.01
CA ALA A 40 6.54 -4.58 0.66
C ALA A 40 6.96 -3.77 -0.58
N ARG A 41 8.22 -3.31 -0.64
CA ARG A 41 8.75 -2.61 -1.82
C ARG A 41 8.75 -3.47 -3.07
N HIS A 42 9.12 -4.74 -2.95
CA HIS A 42 9.10 -5.68 -4.08
C HIS A 42 7.69 -5.87 -4.63
N ALA A 43 6.70 -6.08 -3.76
CA ALA A 43 5.31 -6.23 -4.15
C ALA A 43 4.78 -4.98 -4.89
N ILE A 44 5.15 -3.77 -4.41
CA ILE A 44 4.82 -2.51 -5.08
C ILE A 44 5.42 -2.46 -6.49
N SER A 45 6.72 -2.77 -6.62
CA SER A 45 7.41 -2.72 -7.92
C SER A 45 6.85 -3.73 -8.90
N GLU A 46 6.53 -4.93 -8.45
CA GLU A 46 5.91 -5.97 -9.27
C GLU A 46 4.54 -5.56 -9.78
N PHE A 47 3.74 -4.93 -8.93
CA PHE A 47 2.43 -4.43 -9.35
C PHE A 47 2.53 -3.31 -10.39
N VAL A 48 3.41 -2.31 -10.18
CA VAL A 48 3.64 -1.22 -11.14
C VAL A 48 4.09 -1.80 -12.49
N LEU A 49 4.95 -2.81 -12.47
CA LEU A 49 5.40 -3.48 -13.69
C LEU A 49 4.21 -4.18 -14.39
N ARG A 50 3.37 -4.92 -13.67
CA ARG A 50 2.19 -5.60 -14.24
C ARG A 50 1.21 -4.60 -14.88
N ILE A 51 0.93 -3.49 -14.20
CA ILE A 51 0.07 -2.43 -14.79
C ILE A 51 0.72 -1.83 -16.03
N SER A 52 2.04 -1.58 -16.01
CA SER A 52 2.75 -1.01 -17.14
C SER A 52 2.70 -1.93 -18.36
N ILE A 53 2.91 -3.24 -18.16
CA ILE A 53 2.78 -4.26 -19.20
C ILE A 53 1.35 -4.30 -19.72
N PHE A 54 0.36 -4.38 -18.84
CA PHE A 54 -1.05 -4.41 -19.23
C PHE A 54 -1.45 -3.17 -20.05
N ARG A 55 -0.99 -1.98 -19.65
CA ARG A 55 -1.23 -0.75 -20.43
C ARG A 55 -0.52 -0.75 -21.77
N ALA A 56 0.69 -1.30 -21.84
CA ALA A 56 1.42 -1.41 -23.11
C ALA A 56 0.75 -2.40 -24.08
N GLU A 57 0.30 -3.55 -23.58
CA GLU A 57 -0.44 -4.55 -24.37
C GLU A 57 -1.79 -4.04 -24.90
N HIS A 58 -2.40 -3.07 -24.21
CA HIS A 58 -3.70 -2.49 -24.55
C HIS A 58 -3.59 -1.00 -24.91
N ALA A 59 -2.42 -0.56 -25.40
CA ALA A 59 -2.14 0.86 -25.63
C ALA A 59 -3.17 1.56 -26.54
N ASP A 60 -3.56 0.92 -27.63
CA ASP A 60 -4.57 1.46 -28.58
C ASP A 60 -5.92 1.66 -27.90
N ARG A 61 -6.29 0.75 -27.01
CA ARG A 61 -7.54 0.80 -26.27
C ARG A 61 -7.54 1.94 -25.24
N PHE A 62 -6.44 2.11 -24.51
CA PHE A 62 -6.28 3.26 -23.62
C PHE A 62 -6.26 4.59 -24.37
N ALA A 63 -5.56 4.68 -25.52
CA ALA A 63 -5.57 5.86 -26.37
C ALA A 63 -7.00 6.22 -26.84
N LYS A 64 -7.80 5.22 -27.21
CA LYS A 64 -9.21 5.42 -27.56
C LYS A 64 -10.03 5.96 -26.39
N LEU A 65 -9.84 5.43 -25.17
CA LEU A 65 -10.54 5.91 -23.95
C LEU A 65 -10.22 7.37 -23.62
N GLU A 66 -9.00 7.82 -23.93
CA GLU A 66 -8.51 9.17 -23.65
C GLU A 66 -8.81 10.17 -24.78
N SER A 67 -9.11 9.69 -26.01
CA SER A 67 -9.30 10.54 -27.19
C SER A 67 -10.68 11.22 -27.30
N GLY A 68 -11.63 10.87 -26.42
CA GLY A 68 -13.03 11.32 -26.55
C GLY A 68 -13.81 10.65 -27.67
N ALA A 69 -13.27 9.61 -28.31
CA ALA A 69 -13.97 8.83 -29.34
C ALA A 69 -15.20 8.11 -28.77
N GLU A 70 -16.14 7.79 -29.65
CA GLU A 70 -17.30 6.99 -29.26
C GLU A 70 -16.87 5.60 -28.77
N LEU A 71 -17.34 5.24 -27.57
CA LEU A 71 -16.99 3.99 -26.92
C LEU A 71 -18.05 2.92 -27.19
N THR A 72 -17.60 1.74 -27.57
CA THR A 72 -18.44 0.54 -27.59
C THR A 72 -18.76 0.08 -26.16
N ASP A 73 -19.72 -0.82 -26.00
CA ASP A 73 -20.03 -1.41 -24.69
C ASP A 73 -18.82 -2.13 -24.11
N GLY A 74 -18.04 -2.83 -24.94
CA GLY A 74 -16.80 -3.46 -24.51
C GLY A 74 -15.73 -2.46 -24.05
N ASP A 75 -15.66 -1.26 -24.64
CA ASP A 75 -14.73 -0.21 -24.21
C ASP A 75 -15.20 0.40 -22.88
N ARG A 76 -16.52 0.61 -22.71
CA ARG A 76 -17.10 1.06 -21.44
C ARG A 76 -16.81 0.08 -20.30
N GLN A 77 -17.00 -1.22 -20.52
CA GLN A 77 -16.68 -2.26 -19.54
C GLN A 77 -15.18 -2.31 -19.23
N PHE A 78 -14.33 -2.22 -20.24
CA PHE A 78 -12.88 -2.19 -20.03
C PHE A 78 -12.44 -0.99 -19.20
N ARG A 79 -13.00 0.20 -19.48
CA ARG A 79 -12.75 1.43 -18.71
C ARG A 79 -13.20 1.27 -17.25
N TYR A 80 -14.41 0.78 -17.04
CA TYR A 80 -14.96 0.53 -15.70
C TYR A 80 -14.06 -0.39 -14.89
N TRP A 81 -13.73 -1.57 -15.40
CA TRP A 81 -12.86 -2.51 -14.70
C TRP A 81 -11.44 -2.00 -14.49
N SER A 82 -10.93 -1.15 -15.37
CA SER A 82 -9.64 -0.47 -15.18
C SER A 82 -9.69 0.48 -13.96
N HIS A 83 -10.80 1.18 -13.75
CA HIS A 83 -10.98 2.02 -12.56
C HIS A 83 -11.16 1.19 -11.29
N VAL A 84 -11.95 0.12 -11.34
CA VAL A 84 -12.11 -0.83 -10.21
C VAL A 84 -10.76 -1.39 -9.78
N GLN A 85 -9.97 -1.88 -10.72
CA GLN A 85 -8.63 -2.40 -10.45
C GLN A 85 -7.71 -1.35 -9.83
N PHE A 86 -7.75 -0.12 -10.34
CA PHE A 86 -6.99 0.98 -9.76
C PHE A 86 -7.41 1.27 -8.32
N LEU A 87 -8.71 1.35 -8.04
CA LEU A 87 -9.25 1.65 -6.72
C LEU A 87 -8.89 0.59 -5.68
N LEU A 88 -9.04 -0.69 -6.00
CA LEU A 88 -8.65 -1.80 -5.11
C LEU A 88 -7.17 -1.73 -4.75
N HIS A 89 -6.35 -1.32 -5.71
CA HIS A 89 -4.94 -1.14 -5.48
C HIS A 89 -4.62 0.12 -4.67
N ALA A 90 -5.30 1.22 -4.96
CA ALA A 90 -5.13 2.48 -4.23
C ALA A 90 -5.49 2.32 -2.75
N GLU A 91 -6.56 1.60 -2.44
CA GLU A 91 -6.92 1.28 -1.06
C GLU A 91 -5.84 0.43 -0.35
N THR A 92 -5.29 -0.58 -1.05
CA THR A 92 -4.19 -1.38 -0.49
C THR A 92 -2.99 -0.52 -0.12
N TYR A 93 -2.61 0.42 -0.99
CA TYR A 93 -1.51 1.35 -0.74
C TYR A 93 -1.82 2.32 0.39
N PHE A 94 -3.04 2.83 0.43
CA PHE A 94 -3.52 3.69 1.50
C PHE A 94 -3.39 3.00 2.86
N HIS A 95 -3.89 1.78 3.00
CA HIS A 95 -3.78 1.01 4.24
C HIS A 95 -2.34 0.70 4.64
N GLN A 96 -1.48 0.36 3.68
CA GLN A 96 -0.06 0.15 3.98
C GLN A 96 0.62 1.43 4.51
N HIS A 97 0.22 2.60 4.00
CA HIS A 97 0.70 3.88 4.50
C HIS A 97 0.18 4.16 5.91
N GLU A 98 -1.12 4.00 6.16
CA GLU A 98 -1.73 4.19 7.48
C GLU A 98 -1.12 3.28 8.56
N LEU A 99 -0.77 2.04 8.20
CA LEU A 99 -0.10 1.08 9.07
C LEU A 99 1.42 1.36 9.24
N GLY A 100 1.96 2.41 8.62
CA GLY A 100 3.38 2.74 8.67
C GLY A 100 4.29 1.75 7.91
N LEU A 101 3.71 0.85 7.09
CA LEU A 101 4.44 -0.12 6.28
C LEU A 101 4.98 0.51 4.99
N MET A 102 4.38 1.62 4.56
CA MET A 102 4.81 2.41 3.40
C MET A 102 5.36 3.76 3.87
N PRO A 103 6.67 4.04 3.67
CA PRO A 103 7.23 5.35 4.00
C PRO A 103 6.63 6.48 3.16
N ASP A 104 6.52 7.68 3.74
CA ASP A 104 6.06 8.91 3.08
C ASP A 104 6.72 9.18 1.73
N ALA A 105 8.02 8.86 1.61
CA ALA A 105 8.77 9.05 0.36
C ALA A 105 8.19 8.24 -0.82
N HIS A 106 7.48 7.16 -0.56
CA HIS A 106 6.80 6.33 -1.57
C HIS A 106 5.32 6.69 -1.70
N TRP A 107 4.66 7.01 -0.57
CA TRP A 107 3.26 7.41 -0.57
C TRP A 107 3.00 8.72 -1.32
N ARG A 108 3.78 9.77 -1.07
CA ARG A 108 3.56 11.10 -1.69
C ARG A 108 3.55 11.10 -3.23
N PRO A 109 4.50 10.44 -3.92
CA PRO A 109 4.42 10.31 -5.38
C PRO A 109 3.18 9.55 -5.85
N TYR A 110 2.80 8.48 -5.14
CA TYR A 110 1.61 7.69 -5.44
C TYR A 110 0.33 8.50 -5.24
N ALA A 111 0.19 9.23 -4.13
CA ALA A 111 -0.96 10.09 -3.86
C ALA A 111 -1.14 11.17 -4.94
N ARG A 112 -0.04 11.77 -5.42
CA ARG A 112 -0.10 12.71 -6.56
C ARG A 112 -0.56 12.05 -7.85
N TYR A 113 -0.10 10.83 -8.12
CA TYR A 113 -0.56 10.05 -9.27
C TYR A 113 -2.05 9.73 -9.13
N MET A 114 -2.51 9.31 -7.96
CA MET A 114 -3.91 9.04 -7.65
C MET A 114 -4.78 10.28 -7.88
N THR A 115 -4.37 11.46 -7.35
CA THR A 115 -5.08 12.74 -7.57
C THR A 115 -5.26 13.06 -9.05
N LYS A 116 -4.27 12.74 -9.89
CA LYS A 116 -4.39 12.91 -11.34
C LYS A 116 -5.30 11.85 -11.97
N TYR A 117 -5.19 10.61 -11.53
CA TYR A 117 -5.93 9.48 -12.11
C TYR A 117 -7.44 9.59 -11.90
N ILE A 118 -7.89 10.06 -10.72
CA ILE A 118 -9.33 10.23 -10.41
C ILE A 118 -10.03 11.26 -11.30
N GLN A 119 -9.27 12.10 -12.01
CA GLN A 119 -9.83 13.05 -12.99
C GLN A 119 -10.04 12.42 -14.37
N SER A 120 -9.71 11.13 -14.53
CA SER A 120 -9.88 10.45 -15.83
C SER A 120 -11.34 10.22 -16.16
N PRO A 121 -11.69 10.20 -17.47
CA PRO A 121 -13.07 10.01 -17.90
C PRO A 121 -13.71 8.73 -17.37
N GLY A 122 -14.91 8.83 -16.81
CA GLY A 122 -15.68 7.69 -16.27
C GLY A 122 -15.24 7.20 -14.89
N PHE A 123 -14.24 7.84 -14.26
CA PHE A 123 -13.82 7.46 -12.91
C PHE A 123 -14.93 7.71 -11.89
N LYS A 124 -15.58 8.88 -11.95
CA LYS A 124 -16.66 9.22 -11.03
C LYS A 124 -17.83 8.22 -11.14
N GLU A 125 -18.20 7.81 -12.34
CA GLU A 125 -19.27 6.80 -12.55
C GLU A 125 -18.92 5.47 -11.87
N ALA A 126 -17.66 5.01 -12.01
CA ALA A 126 -17.20 3.81 -11.34
C ALA A 126 -17.17 3.98 -9.83
N TRP A 127 -16.75 5.16 -9.34
CA TRP A 127 -16.71 5.46 -7.90
C TRP A 127 -18.12 5.50 -7.28
N ASP A 128 -19.07 6.12 -7.93
CA ASP A 128 -20.47 6.19 -7.46
C ASP A 128 -21.10 4.79 -7.30
N ASP A 129 -20.68 3.83 -8.12
CA ASP A 129 -21.16 2.45 -8.08
C ASP A 129 -20.46 1.61 -7.00
N ILE A 130 -19.13 1.63 -6.94
CA ILE A 130 -18.37 0.72 -6.08
C ILE A 130 -17.80 1.36 -4.82
N GLY A 131 -17.78 2.70 -4.73
CA GLY A 131 -17.25 3.44 -3.59
C GLY A 131 -17.77 2.99 -2.23
N PRO A 132 -19.07 2.67 -2.07
CA PRO A 132 -19.62 2.15 -0.82
C PRO A 132 -19.02 0.81 -0.35
N GLY A 133 -18.33 0.08 -1.22
CA GLY A 133 -17.65 -1.18 -0.90
C GLY A 133 -16.26 -1.01 -0.30
N PHE A 134 -15.71 0.20 -0.29
CA PHE A 134 -14.38 0.51 0.25
C PHE A 134 -14.46 0.91 1.73
N SER A 135 -13.30 0.89 2.41
CA SER A 135 -13.22 1.34 3.81
C SER A 135 -13.58 2.82 3.94
N GLU A 136 -14.20 3.18 5.07
CA GLU A 136 -14.66 4.56 5.32
C GLU A 136 -13.53 5.60 5.22
N ASP A 137 -12.33 5.25 5.70
CA ASP A 137 -11.19 6.15 5.67
C ASP A 137 -10.69 6.39 4.25
N PHE A 138 -10.62 5.32 3.43
CA PHE A 138 -10.28 5.45 2.03
C PHE A 138 -11.36 6.17 1.23
N ALA A 139 -12.63 5.89 1.51
CA ALA A 139 -13.74 6.58 0.88
C ALA A 139 -13.73 8.09 1.18
N ARG A 140 -13.43 8.49 2.42
CA ARG A 140 -13.24 9.90 2.77
C ARG A 140 -12.11 10.56 1.98
N LEU A 141 -10.99 9.85 1.83
CA LEU A 141 -9.87 10.36 1.03
C LEU A 141 -10.28 10.60 -0.43
N VAL A 142 -10.91 9.61 -1.07
CA VAL A 142 -11.33 9.72 -2.49
C VAL A 142 -12.40 10.79 -2.66
N ASN A 143 -13.40 10.85 -1.78
CA ASN A 143 -14.43 11.88 -1.81
C ASN A 143 -13.85 13.28 -1.66
N GLY A 144 -12.89 13.46 -0.74
CA GLY A 144 -12.18 14.73 -0.60
C GLY A 144 -11.41 15.14 -1.86
N LEU A 145 -10.77 14.19 -2.53
CA LEU A 145 -10.06 14.43 -3.78
C LEU A 145 -11.01 14.73 -4.97
N LEU A 146 -12.22 14.19 -4.94
CA LEU A 146 -13.27 14.45 -5.93
C LEU A 146 -14.08 15.72 -5.62
N GLY A 147 -13.87 16.34 -4.45
CA GLY A 147 -14.66 17.49 -4.00
C GLY A 147 -16.11 17.14 -3.63
N LEU A 148 -16.34 15.91 -3.18
CA LEU A 148 -17.66 15.36 -2.78
C LEU A 148 -17.86 15.39 -1.25
N ALA A 149 -16.93 15.96 -0.48
CA ALA A 149 -16.98 16.04 0.97
C ALA A 149 -17.84 17.20 1.47
#